data_21f74526fa170c95664456d47c1399cb
#
_entry.id   21f74526fa170c95664456d47c1399cb
#
_cell.length_a   1.000
_cell.length_b   1.000
_cell.length_c   1.000
_cell.angle_alpha   90.00
_cell.angle_beta   90.00
_cell.angle_gamma   90.00
#
_symmetry.space_group_name_H-M   'P 1'
#
loop_
_entity.id
_entity.type
_entity.pdbx_description
1 polymer ?
#
loop_
_entity_poly.entity_id
_entity_poly.type
_entity_poly.pdbx_seq_one_letter_code
_entity_poly.pdbx_strand_id
1 'polypeptide(L)'
;QTCALPISGVGERPFKMIKFRNMTNETDENGELLPASERITKLGKFLRKTSLDELLQFWLIFIGKMSIIGPRPLLMKYLPRYSKRQHLRHAVRPGLECPLPDYSKTDLTWEERLENDVWYVEHISFKTDCIMICRLFKLVFNRKRAGIRSEKIDGEFIGEAD
;
A
#
# COMPACT_ATOMS: atom_id res chain seq x y z
N GLN A 1 0.60 -5.21 20.04
CA GLN A 1 -0.76 -5.20 19.51
C GLN A 1 -0.74 -5.21 17.98
N THR A 2 -1.65 -5.95 17.37
CA THR A 2 -1.83 -6.02 15.92
C THR A 2 -3.13 -5.31 15.51
N CYS A 3 -3.14 -4.74 14.31
CA CYS A 3 -4.32 -4.16 13.70
C CYS A 3 -4.64 -4.95 12.43
N ALA A 4 -5.91 -5.30 12.23
CA ALA A 4 -6.38 -5.99 11.03
C ALA A 4 -7.35 -5.08 10.26
N LEU A 5 -7.01 -4.76 9.02
CA LEU A 5 -7.83 -3.91 8.15
C LEU A 5 -8.41 -4.75 7.01
N PRO A 6 -9.72 -4.61 6.70
CA PRO A 6 -10.31 -5.24 5.54
C PRO A 6 -9.80 -4.53 4.26
N ILE A 7 -9.14 -5.29 3.41
CA ILE A 7 -8.57 -4.82 2.15
C ILE A 7 -8.97 -5.73 1.01
N SER A 8 -8.93 -5.22 -0.23
CA SER A 8 -9.29 -5.95 -1.43
C SER A 8 -8.16 -6.87 -1.89
N GLY A 9 -8.50 -8.12 -2.14
CA GLY A 9 -7.62 -9.15 -2.71
C GLY A 9 -7.98 -9.50 -4.14
N VAL A 10 -7.57 -10.70 -4.57
CA VAL A 10 -7.90 -11.24 -5.91
C VAL A 10 -9.40 -11.32 -6.10
N GLY A 11 -9.87 -10.85 -7.26
CA GLY A 11 -11.30 -10.80 -7.57
C GLY A 11 -12.09 -9.99 -6.56
N GLU A 12 -11.49 -8.94 -6.00
CA GLU A 12 -12.09 -8.02 -5.03
C GLU A 12 -12.52 -8.66 -3.71
N ARG A 13 -12.13 -9.91 -3.48
CA ARG A 13 -12.49 -10.63 -2.25
C ARG A 13 -11.80 -10.00 -1.05
N PRO A 14 -12.53 -9.69 0.03
CA PRO A 14 -11.93 -9.07 1.19
C PRO A 14 -11.03 -10.05 1.94
N PHE A 15 -9.89 -9.55 2.41
CA PHE A 15 -9.06 -10.26 3.39
C PHE A 15 -8.51 -9.29 4.44
N LYS A 16 -8.01 -9.82 5.53
CA LYS A 16 -7.49 -8.99 6.63
C LYS A 16 -5.98 -8.83 6.48
N MET A 17 -5.54 -7.58 6.30
CA MET A 17 -4.13 -7.23 6.42
C MET A 17 -3.76 -7.09 7.89
N ILE A 18 -2.72 -7.78 8.31
CA ILE A 18 -2.22 -7.73 9.69
C ILE A 18 -0.98 -6.83 9.73
N LYS A 19 -0.99 -5.85 10.64
CA LYS A 19 0.15 -4.94 10.87
C LYS A 19 0.38 -4.77 12.37
N PHE A 20 1.61 -4.43 12.75
CA PHE A 20 1.84 -3.95 14.11
C PHE A 20 1.15 -2.60 14.31
N ARG A 21 0.51 -2.43 15.47
CA ARG A 21 -0.13 -1.15 15.82
C ARG A 21 0.96 -0.12 16.12
N ASN A 22 0.97 0.96 15.37
CA ASN A 22 1.94 2.04 15.49
C ASN A 22 1.32 3.38 15.92
N MET A 23 -0.01 3.40 16.14
CA MET A 23 -0.77 4.59 16.52
C MET A 23 -1.70 4.29 17.70
N THR A 24 -1.99 5.31 18.51
CA THR A 24 -3.02 5.27 19.55
C THR A 24 -4.42 5.43 18.94
N ASN A 25 -5.46 5.21 19.75
CA ASN A 25 -6.86 5.48 19.39
C ASN A 25 -7.36 6.73 20.13
N GLU A 26 -6.49 7.71 20.39
CA GLU A 26 -6.87 8.94 21.06
C GLU A 26 -7.84 9.74 20.20
N THR A 27 -8.87 10.28 20.85
CA THR A 27 -9.93 11.08 20.25
C THR A 27 -9.91 12.49 20.82
N ASP A 28 -10.51 13.43 20.08
CA ASP A 28 -10.80 14.77 20.56
C ASP A 28 -12.04 14.80 21.47
N GLU A 29 -12.45 16.01 21.90
CA GLU A 29 -13.61 16.23 22.76
C GLU A 29 -14.94 15.80 22.11
N ASN A 30 -14.98 15.70 20.77
CA ASN A 30 -16.16 15.30 20.00
C ASN A 30 -16.20 13.77 19.76
N GLY A 31 -15.18 13.02 20.22
CA GLY A 31 -15.04 11.59 19.98
C GLY A 31 -14.44 11.23 18.60
N GLU A 32 -13.99 12.23 17.81
CA GLU A 32 -13.30 12.03 16.55
C GLU A 32 -11.83 11.68 16.80
N LEU A 33 -11.27 10.79 15.96
CA LEU A 33 -9.86 10.41 16.09
C LEU A 33 -8.95 11.62 15.84
N LEU A 34 -8.00 11.85 16.74
CA LEU A 34 -6.98 12.88 16.55
C LEU A 34 -6.22 12.67 15.21
N PRO A 35 -5.61 13.73 14.64
CA PRO A 35 -4.78 13.63 13.45
C PRO A 35 -3.72 12.53 13.58
N ALA A 36 -3.42 11.84 12.48
CA ALA A 36 -2.47 10.72 12.46
C ALA A 36 -1.09 11.09 13.02
N SER A 37 -0.66 12.34 12.80
CA SER A 37 0.62 12.88 13.31
C SER A 37 0.72 12.87 14.84
N GLU A 38 -0.39 13.09 15.53
CA GLU A 38 -0.46 13.18 16.99
C GLU A 38 -0.60 11.79 17.64
N ARG A 39 -1.24 10.86 16.94
CA ARG A 39 -1.46 9.49 17.43
C ARG A 39 -0.27 8.55 17.25
N ILE A 40 0.74 8.90 16.44
CA ILE A 40 1.90 8.04 16.20
C ILE A 40 2.77 7.96 17.45
N THR A 41 2.95 6.76 18.01
CA THR A 41 3.84 6.51 19.14
C THR A 41 5.32 6.60 18.75
N LYS A 42 6.22 6.79 19.73
CA LYS A 42 7.69 6.77 19.49
C LYS A 42 8.12 5.44 18.85
N LEU A 43 7.61 4.31 19.36
CA LEU A 43 7.82 2.97 18.78
C LEU A 43 7.22 2.91 17.37
N GLY A 44 6.03 3.46 17.16
CA GLY A 44 5.37 3.52 15.87
C GLY A 44 6.19 4.27 14.81
N LYS A 45 6.82 5.39 15.17
CA LYS A 45 7.76 6.12 14.28
C LYS A 45 8.95 5.24 13.89
N PHE A 46 9.53 4.51 14.83
CA PHE A 46 10.63 3.58 14.54
C PHE A 46 10.19 2.45 13.61
N LEU A 47 9.05 1.79 13.91
CA LEU A 47 8.50 0.68 13.10
C LEU A 47 8.24 1.14 11.66
N ARG A 48 7.61 2.31 11.47
CA ARG A 48 7.36 2.89 10.12
C ARG A 48 8.66 3.22 9.39
N LYS A 49 9.62 3.86 10.08
CA LYS A 49 10.91 4.21 9.48
C LYS A 49 11.69 3.00 8.99
N THR A 50 11.53 1.86 9.66
CA THR A 50 12.20 0.59 9.33
C THR A 50 11.33 -0.35 8.50
N SER A 51 10.05 0.00 8.25
CA SER A 51 9.03 -0.86 7.61
C SER A 51 8.82 -2.20 8.35
N LEU A 52 9.19 -2.27 9.62
CA LEU A 52 9.01 -3.47 10.44
C LEU A 52 7.54 -3.70 10.81
N ASP A 53 6.70 -2.67 10.73
CA ASP A 53 5.25 -2.78 10.92
C ASP A 53 4.58 -3.67 9.85
N GLU A 54 5.25 -3.85 8.71
CA GLU A 54 4.77 -4.69 7.60
C GLU A 54 5.31 -6.13 7.61
N LEU A 55 6.18 -6.51 8.56
CA LEU A 55 6.74 -7.87 8.63
C LEU A 55 5.70 -8.98 8.64
N LEU A 56 4.55 -8.74 9.30
CA LEU A 56 3.46 -9.71 9.36
C LEU A 56 2.83 -9.98 7.98
N GLN A 57 3.06 -9.13 6.97
CA GLN A 57 2.59 -9.37 5.61
C GLN A 57 3.36 -10.52 4.94
N PHE A 58 4.60 -10.82 5.36
CA PHE A 58 5.32 -12.00 4.86
C PHE A 58 4.60 -13.30 5.21
N TRP A 59 3.88 -13.33 6.33
CA TRP A 59 2.99 -14.46 6.63
C TRP A 59 1.85 -14.59 5.60
N LEU A 60 1.27 -13.46 5.17
CA LEU A 60 0.24 -13.45 4.13
C LEU A 60 0.77 -13.89 2.77
N ILE A 61 2.05 -13.60 2.48
CA ILE A 61 2.73 -14.11 1.28
C ILE A 61 2.93 -15.62 1.40
N PHE A 62 3.42 -16.09 2.53
CA PHE A 62 3.67 -17.52 2.77
C PHE A 62 2.41 -18.37 2.62
N ILE A 63 1.26 -17.91 3.12
CA ILE A 63 -0.04 -18.59 2.96
C ILE A 63 -0.74 -18.30 1.62
N GLY A 64 -0.06 -17.64 0.68
CA GLY A 64 -0.54 -17.40 -0.69
C GLY A 64 -1.64 -16.35 -0.85
N LYS A 65 -1.92 -15.53 0.19
CA LYS A 65 -2.90 -14.42 0.10
C LYS A 65 -2.33 -13.17 -0.53
N MET A 66 -1.01 -13.00 -0.48
CA MET A 66 -0.27 -11.88 -1.08
C MET A 66 0.91 -12.39 -1.90
N SER A 67 1.51 -11.51 -2.69
CA SER A 67 2.78 -11.67 -3.40
C SER A 67 3.80 -10.64 -2.91
N ILE A 68 5.07 -10.81 -3.27
CA ILE A 68 6.10 -9.78 -3.03
C ILE A 68 5.85 -8.59 -3.96
N ILE A 69 5.68 -8.86 -5.25
CA ILE A 69 5.38 -7.85 -6.26
C ILE A 69 3.91 -7.95 -6.65
N GLY A 70 3.28 -6.82 -6.84
CA GLY A 70 1.90 -6.71 -7.28
C GLY A 70 1.21 -5.45 -6.76
N PRO A 71 0.00 -5.17 -7.24
CA PRO A 71 -0.81 -4.03 -6.80
C PRO A 71 -0.94 -4.00 -5.28
N ARG A 72 -0.56 -2.88 -4.65
CA ARG A 72 -0.67 -2.75 -3.19
C ARG A 72 -2.15 -2.77 -2.78
N PRO A 73 -2.57 -3.66 -1.87
CA PRO A 73 -3.98 -3.76 -1.51
C PRO A 73 -4.46 -2.48 -0.82
N LEU A 74 -5.64 -2.05 -1.20
CA LEU A 74 -6.28 -0.84 -0.66
C LEU A 74 -7.55 -1.21 0.11
N LEU A 75 -8.07 -0.25 0.87
CA LEU A 75 -9.26 -0.45 1.70
C LEU A 75 -10.48 -0.77 0.83
N MET A 76 -11.35 -1.64 1.32
CA MET A 76 -12.59 -2.03 0.64
C MET A 76 -13.48 -0.83 0.25
N LYS A 77 -13.43 0.26 1.03
CA LYS A 77 -14.20 1.48 0.78
C LYS A 77 -13.85 2.18 -0.55
N TYR A 78 -12.71 1.85 -1.16
CA TYR A 78 -12.30 2.43 -2.45
C TYR A 78 -12.85 1.67 -3.66
N LEU A 79 -13.36 0.43 -3.50
CA LEU A 79 -13.88 -0.36 -4.62
C LEU A 79 -14.92 0.39 -5.47
N PRO A 80 -15.96 1.04 -4.88
CA PRO A 80 -16.96 1.74 -5.68
C PRO A 80 -16.44 3.00 -6.38
N ARG A 81 -15.20 3.41 -6.11
CA ARG A 81 -14.58 4.62 -6.67
C ARG A 81 -13.64 4.32 -7.84
N TYR A 82 -13.41 3.04 -8.15
CA TYR A 82 -12.53 2.66 -9.26
C TYR A 82 -13.25 2.74 -10.60
N SER A 83 -12.54 3.22 -11.63
CA SER A 83 -12.96 3.07 -13.01
C SER A 83 -12.91 1.59 -13.43
N LYS A 84 -13.60 1.23 -14.52
CA LYS A 84 -13.56 -0.14 -15.07
C LYS A 84 -12.12 -0.63 -15.31
N ARG A 85 -11.23 0.26 -15.75
CA ARG A 85 -9.83 -0.05 -15.98
C ARG A 85 -9.08 -0.31 -14.66
N GLN A 86 -9.32 0.50 -13.65
CA GLN A 86 -8.66 0.38 -12.35
C GLN A 86 -9.07 -0.91 -11.59
N HIS A 87 -10.25 -1.46 -11.85
CA HIS A 87 -10.67 -2.75 -11.31
C HIS A 87 -9.78 -3.91 -11.76
N LEU A 88 -9.10 -3.82 -12.93
CA LEU A 88 -8.16 -4.84 -13.43
C LEU A 88 -7.03 -5.14 -12.46
N ARG A 89 -6.67 -4.21 -11.56
CA ARG A 89 -5.66 -4.43 -10.52
C ARG A 89 -5.96 -5.61 -9.59
N HIS A 90 -7.21 -6.03 -9.52
CA HIS A 90 -7.66 -7.17 -8.70
C HIS A 90 -7.62 -8.51 -9.45
N ALA A 91 -7.18 -8.54 -10.72
CA ALA A 91 -7.03 -9.78 -11.48
C ALA A 91 -5.88 -10.66 -10.97
N VAL A 92 -4.94 -10.08 -10.22
CA VAL A 92 -3.78 -10.76 -9.65
C VAL A 92 -3.74 -10.65 -8.12
N ARG A 93 -2.86 -11.45 -7.49
CA ARG A 93 -2.65 -11.33 -6.04
C ARG A 93 -2.06 -9.97 -5.69
N PRO A 94 -2.58 -9.30 -4.64
CA PRO A 94 -2.00 -8.07 -4.16
C PRO A 94 -0.56 -8.31 -3.68
N GLY A 95 0.32 -7.32 -3.92
CA GLY A 95 1.70 -7.36 -3.51
C GLY A 95 2.02 -6.49 -2.30
N LEU A 96 3.21 -6.64 -1.76
CA LEU A 96 3.77 -5.67 -0.80
C LEU A 96 3.92 -4.31 -1.48
N GLU A 97 4.36 -4.33 -2.73
CA GLU A 97 4.59 -3.14 -3.53
C GLU A 97 4.53 -3.45 -5.02
N CYS A 98 4.08 -2.44 -5.80
CA CYS A 98 4.23 -2.37 -7.24
C CYS A 98 5.13 -1.18 -7.59
N PRO A 99 6.46 -1.38 -7.65
CA PRO A 99 7.40 -0.29 -7.79
C PRO A 99 7.27 0.44 -9.12
N LEU A 100 7.09 1.77 -9.06
CA LEU A 100 7.03 2.64 -10.23
C LEU A 100 8.36 2.67 -11.01
N PRO A 101 8.32 2.92 -12.33
CA PRO A 101 9.53 3.07 -13.14
C PRO A 101 10.43 4.19 -12.67
N ASP A 102 9.85 5.33 -12.29
CA ASP A 102 10.57 6.51 -11.85
C ASP A 102 10.19 6.91 -10.43
N TYR A 103 11.14 6.68 -9.50
CA TYR A 103 11.01 7.09 -8.11
C TYR A 103 11.49 8.54 -7.86
N SER A 104 11.95 9.26 -8.88
CA SER A 104 12.38 10.65 -8.73
C SER A 104 11.19 11.60 -8.61
N LYS A 105 10.01 11.20 -9.11
CA LYS A 105 8.78 11.96 -8.89
C LYS A 105 8.43 12.02 -7.41
N THR A 106 8.33 13.24 -6.90
CA THR A 106 7.98 13.51 -5.52
C THR A 106 6.46 13.58 -5.30
N ASP A 107 5.71 13.84 -6.37
CA ASP A 107 4.27 14.10 -6.33
C ASP A 107 3.54 13.08 -7.22
N LEU A 108 3.34 11.88 -6.66
CA LEU A 108 2.59 10.81 -7.31
C LEU A 108 1.09 11.04 -7.08
N THR A 109 0.34 11.08 -8.17
CA THR A 109 -1.12 11.06 -8.10
C THR A 109 -1.66 9.65 -7.85
N TRP A 110 -2.89 9.56 -7.36
CA TRP A 110 -3.59 8.28 -7.23
C TRP A 110 -3.75 7.59 -8.59
N GLU A 111 -4.01 8.36 -9.65
CA GLU A 111 -4.18 7.86 -11.02
C GLU A 111 -2.90 7.20 -11.53
N GLU A 112 -1.75 7.89 -11.43
CA GLU A 112 -0.45 7.32 -11.83
C GLU A 112 -0.14 6.02 -11.11
N ARG A 113 -0.50 5.93 -9.85
CA ARG A 113 -0.29 4.73 -9.05
C ARG A 113 -1.21 3.59 -9.50
N LEU A 114 -2.50 3.86 -9.67
CA LEU A 114 -3.47 2.86 -10.09
C LEU A 114 -3.20 2.39 -11.53
N GLU A 115 -2.78 3.30 -12.42
CA GLU A 115 -2.38 2.95 -13.78
C GLU A 115 -1.11 2.07 -13.80
N ASN A 116 -0.13 2.34 -12.93
CA ASN A 116 1.03 1.46 -12.79
C ASN A 116 0.65 0.06 -12.28
N ASP A 117 -0.32 -0.03 -11.38
CA ASP A 117 -0.84 -1.31 -10.93
C ASP A 117 -1.49 -2.09 -12.09
N VAL A 118 -2.29 -1.41 -12.93
CA VAL A 118 -2.93 -2.01 -14.11
C VAL A 118 -1.87 -2.39 -15.15
N TRP A 119 -0.91 -1.49 -15.42
CA TRP A 119 0.20 -1.79 -16.33
C TRP A 119 0.95 -3.07 -15.91
N TYR A 120 1.22 -3.23 -14.61
CA TYR A 120 1.86 -4.45 -14.11
C TYR A 120 1.02 -5.70 -14.41
N VAL A 121 -0.30 -5.63 -14.17
CA VAL A 121 -1.22 -6.74 -14.46
C VAL A 121 -1.20 -7.14 -15.94
N GLU A 122 -1.17 -6.14 -16.84
CA GLU A 122 -1.14 -6.36 -18.29
C GLU A 122 0.21 -6.90 -18.80
N HIS A 123 1.31 -6.67 -18.06
CA HIS A 123 2.68 -7.03 -18.47
C HIS A 123 3.34 -8.04 -17.52
N ILE A 124 2.54 -8.83 -16.81
CA ILE A 124 3.08 -9.80 -15.85
C ILE A 124 3.93 -10.85 -16.57
N SER A 125 5.16 -10.98 -16.15
CA SER A 125 6.12 -11.96 -16.66
C SER A 125 7.25 -12.12 -15.68
N PHE A 126 7.99 -13.23 -15.76
CA PHE A 126 9.19 -13.44 -14.95
C PHE A 126 10.20 -12.29 -15.09
N LYS A 127 10.38 -11.77 -16.31
CA LYS A 127 11.25 -10.61 -16.59
C LYS A 127 10.75 -9.36 -15.87
N THR A 128 9.46 -9.09 -15.94
CA THR A 128 8.84 -7.94 -15.24
C THR A 128 9.02 -8.06 -13.75
N ASP A 129 8.78 -9.23 -13.17
CA ASP A 129 8.96 -9.48 -11.73
C ASP A 129 10.41 -9.27 -11.30
N CYS A 130 11.40 -9.74 -12.06
CA CYS A 130 12.81 -9.47 -11.78
C CYS A 130 13.14 -7.99 -11.80
N ILE A 131 12.62 -7.23 -12.78
CA ILE A 131 12.80 -5.77 -12.86
C ILE A 131 12.16 -5.10 -11.63
N MET A 132 10.95 -5.50 -11.25
CA MET A 132 10.23 -4.95 -10.11
C MET A 132 10.96 -5.25 -8.78
N ILE A 133 11.49 -6.45 -8.63
CA ILE A 133 12.32 -6.82 -7.46
C ILE A 133 13.58 -5.94 -7.39
N CYS A 134 14.28 -5.74 -8.50
CA CYS A 134 15.43 -4.85 -8.54
C CYS A 134 15.07 -3.39 -8.15
N ARG A 135 13.91 -2.91 -8.63
CA ARG A 135 13.38 -1.59 -8.25
C ARG A 135 13.05 -1.53 -6.76
N LEU A 136 12.42 -2.56 -6.22
CA LEU A 136 12.08 -2.66 -4.80
C LEU A 136 13.34 -2.59 -3.92
N PHE A 137 14.41 -3.33 -4.28
CA PHE A 137 15.69 -3.23 -3.58
C PHE A 137 16.27 -1.82 -3.64
N LYS A 138 16.28 -1.17 -4.80
CA LYS A 138 16.74 0.21 -4.95
C LYS A 138 15.95 1.17 -4.05
N LEU A 139 14.63 0.96 -3.93
CA LEU A 139 13.77 1.74 -3.04
C LEU A 139 14.14 1.56 -1.57
N VAL A 140 14.30 0.31 -1.12
CA VAL A 140 14.61 -0.03 0.28
C VAL A 140 15.99 0.51 0.68
N PHE A 141 16.99 0.38 -0.19
CA PHE A 141 18.35 0.86 0.09
C PHE A 141 18.50 2.40 -0.02
N ASN A 142 17.59 3.05 -0.74
CA ASN A 142 17.60 4.52 -0.83
C ASN A 142 16.82 5.15 0.33
N ARG A 143 17.42 5.14 1.53
CA ARG A 143 16.81 5.58 2.81
C ARG A 143 16.17 6.97 2.78
N LYS A 144 16.68 7.92 1.95
CA LYS A 144 16.09 9.26 1.82
C LYS A 144 14.70 9.23 1.22
N ARG A 145 14.36 8.18 0.42
CA ARG A 145 13.10 8.05 -0.30
C ARG A 145 12.07 7.15 0.41
N ALA A 146 12.52 6.26 1.28
CA ALA A 146 11.61 5.39 2.04
C ALA A 146 10.67 6.18 2.98
N GLY A 147 11.13 7.32 3.53
CA GLY A 147 10.30 8.22 4.35
C GLY A 147 9.23 8.99 3.55
N ILE A 148 9.48 9.22 2.27
CA ILE A 148 8.57 9.96 1.38
C ILE A 148 7.33 9.11 1.03
N ARG A 149 7.46 7.79 1.12
CA ARG A 149 6.44 6.81 0.69
C ARG A 149 5.14 6.81 1.50
N SER A 150 5.19 7.18 2.78
CA SER A 150 4.02 7.17 3.67
C SER A 150 3.35 8.52 3.82
N GLU A 151 4.03 9.61 3.47
CA GLU A 151 3.57 10.98 3.75
C GLU A 151 3.04 11.74 2.52
N LYS A 152 3.32 11.25 1.30
CA LYS A 152 3.16 12.08 0.08
C LYS A 152 2.02 11.71 -0.87
N ILE A 153 1.20 10.70 -0.59
CA ILE A 153 -0.12 10.68 -1.20
C ILE A 153 -1.04 11.38 -0.20
N ASP A 154 -1.01 12.69 -0.23
CA ASP A 154 -1.91 13.50 0.57
C ASP A 154 -3.33 13.29 0.08
N GLY A 155 -4.16 12.82 0.99
CA GLY A 155 -5.59 12.73 0.77
C GLY A 155 -6.11 11.30 0.56
N GLU A 156 -7.38 11.18 0.81
CA GLU A 156 -8.17 9.99 0.52
C GLU A 156 -8.41 9.91 -0.98
N PHE A 157 -8.34 8.71 -1.56
CA PHE A 157 -8.76 8.49 -2.94
C PHE A 157 -10.26 8.80 -3.06
N ILE A 158 -10.58 9.82 -3.83
CA ILE A 158 -11.96 10.30 -4.00
C ILE A 158 -12.62 9.60 -5.20
N GLY A 159 -11.85 9.07 -6.15
CA GLY A 159 -12.30 8.53 -7.42
C GLY A 159 -12.26 9.60 -8.53
N GLU A 160 -12.36 9.16 -9.77
CA GLU A 160 -12.66 10.06 -10.88
C GLU A 160 -14.12 10.46 -10.77
N ALA A 161 -14.40 11.78 -10.81
CA ALA A 161 -15.76 12.25 -11.03
C ALA A 161 -16.13 11.89 -12.48
N ASP A 162 -17.13 11.01 -12.65
CA ASP A 162 -17.76 10.75 -13.94
C ASP A 162 -18.43 12.00 -14.51
#